data_6aba8048dcd98cb00685d70892027cf2
#
_entry.id   6aba8048dcd98cb00685d70892027cf2
#
_cell.length_a   1.000
_cell.length_b   1.000
_cell.length_c   1.000
_cell.angle_alpha   90.00
_cell.angle_beta   90.00
_cell.angle_gamma   90.00
#
_symmetry.space_group_name_H-M   'P 1'
#
loop_
_entity.id
_entity.type
_entity.pdbx_description
1 polymer ?
#
loop_
_entity_poly.entity_id
_entity_poly.type
_entity_poly.pdbx_seq_one_letter_code
_entity_poly.pdbx_strand_id
1 'polypeptide(L)'
;MERAEKMIFVLDKPSGMTSHNAVSRMKRALGQKIKIGHTGTLDPMCTGVLPILTGNDTKLSDLLDGDKEYVASMKLGVLTDTQDITGTVLEERAADGICEADVRAALASFCGDREQLPPMYSSVKVGGKKLYELAREGKTVERKTRKITVYETEFLGQIAESEYSFRISCSKGTYIRTIINDVGEALGCGACMTSLRRTKANGFDISDAVPLETAESYAREGRILSICRESEECFEHLGYCTVPDNGKKFYLNGGTVGVNRLPRISGNTPMMRAYSEDDTFLGLCRIENGGVKAVWSRI
;
A
#
# COMPACT_ATOMS: atom_id res chain seq x y z
N MET A 1 20.17 -13.01 -17.45
CA MET A 1 18.79 -12.72 -17.88
C MET A 1 17.75 -13.00 -16.78
N GLU A 2 17.92 -14.01 -15.93
CA GLU A 2 16.96 -14.33 -14.84
C GLU A 2 16.74 -13.21 -13.78
N ARG A 3 17.78 -12.41 -13.47
CA ARG A 3 17.65 -11.30 -12.50
C ARG A 3 16.69 -10.17 -12.94
N ALA A 4 16.48 -9.99 -14.23
CA ALA A 4 15.59 -8.95 -14.76
C ALA A 4 14.09 -9.30 -14.63
N GLU A 5 13.75 -10.55 -14.28
CA GLU A 5 12.36 -11.00 -14.17
C GLU A 5 11.76 -10.85 -12.77
N LYS A 6 12.61 -10.67 -11.74
CA LYS A 6 12.20 -10.57 -10.32
C LYS A 6 12.78 -9.29 -9.75
N MET A 7 11.96 -8.26 -9.68
CA MET A 7 12.39 -6.93 -9.23
C MET A 7 11.34 -6.33 -8.30
N ILE A 8 11.83 -5.68 -7.25
CA ILE A 8 11.05 -4.79 -6.40
C ILE A 8 11.68 -3.41 -6.49
N PHE A 9 10.92 -2.41 -6.91
CA PHE A 9 11.35 -1.01 -6.93
C PHE A 9 10.18 -0.10 -6.60
N VAL A 10 10.49 1.12 -6.20
CA VAL A 10 9.47 2.07 -5.72
C VAL A 10 9.38 3.25 -6.65
N LEU A 11 8.17 3.55 -7.11
CA LEU A 11 7.91 4.76 -7.89
C LEU A 11 7.38 5.88 -7.00
N ASP A 12 7.84 7.10 -7.23
CA ASP A 12 7.09 8.30 -6.87
C ASP A 12 6.05 8.54 -7.97
N LYS A 13 4.82 8.06 -7.73
CA LYS A 13 3.74 8.20 -8.71
C LYS A 13 3.35 9.67 -8.85
N PRO A 14 3.41 10.26 -10.03
CA PRO A 14 2.93 11.63 -10.23
C PRO A 14 1.40 11.72 -10.16
N SER A 15 0.88 12.92 -9.96
CA SER A 15 -0.54 13.23 -10.10
C SER A 15 -1.01 13.08 -11.55
N GLY A 16 -2.34 12.99 -11.75
CA GLY A 16 -2.97 12.98 -13.08
C GLY A 16 -3.02 11.60 -13.76
N MET A 17 -2.54 10.53 -13.10
CA MET A 17 -2.61 9.18 -13.67
C MET A 17 -3.00 8.12 -12.63
N THR A 18 -3.61 7.04 -13.08
CA THR A 18 -3.90 5.87 -12.23
C THR A 18 -2.64 5.07 -11.94
N SER A 19 -2.63 4.33 -10.81
CA SER A 19 -1.55 3.36 -10.51
C SER A 19 -1.38 2.33 -11.63
N HIS A 20 -2.50 1.90 -12.27
CA HIS A 20 -2.46 0.99 -13.42
C HIS A 20 -1.74 1.59 -14.64
N ASN A 21 -1.95 2.89 -14.90
CA ASN A 21 -1.26 3.58 -16.00
C ASN A 21 0.25 3.65 -15.74
N ALA A 22 0.68 3.94 -14.49
CA ALA A 22 2.09 3.91 -14.11
C ALA A 22 2.72 2.52 -14.33
N VAL A 23 2.05 1.45 -13.90
CA VAL A 23 2.47 0.06 -14.16
C VAL A 23 2.54 -0.23 -15.65
N SER A 24 1.57 0.21 -16.45
CA SER A 24 1.52 0.01 -17.90
C SER A 24 2.66 0.75 -18.62
N ARG A 25 3.03 1.95 -18.16
CA ARG A 25 4.20 2.70 -18.66
C ARG A 25 5.48 1.93 -18.38
N MET A 26 5.69 1.49 -17.12
CA MET A 26 6.86 0.70 -16.75
C MET A 26 6.95 -0.62 -17.53
N LYS A 27 5.84 -1.31 -17.73
CA LYS A 27 5.81 -2.55 -18.54
C LYS A 27 6.31 -2.31 -19.97
N ARG A 28 5.91 -1.19 -20.59
CA ARG A 28 6.39 -0.80 -21.92
C ARG A 28 7.88 -0.44 -21.93
N ALA A 29 8.33 0.31 -20.92
CA ALA A 29 9.74 0.72 -20.81
C ALA A 29 10.68 -0.48 -20.60
N LEU A 30 10.24 -1.50 -19.85
CA LEU A 30 10.99 -2.74 -19.65
C LEU A 30 11.07 -3.62 -20.92
N GLY A 31 10.20 -3.38 -21.94
CA GLY A 31 10.27 -4.05 -23.25
C GLY A 31 10.06 -5.56 -23.24
N GLN A 32 9.58 -6.14 -22.14
CA GLN A 32 9.49 -7.59 -21.93
C GLN A 32 8.05 -8.01 -21.63
N LYS A 33 7.72 -9.27 -21.96
CA LYS A 33 6.47 -9.91 -21.53
C LYS A 33 6.57 -10.36 -20.06
N ILE A 34 6.83 -9.41 -19.18
CA ILE A 34 6.97 -9.67 -17.74
C ILE A 34 5.63 -9.46 -17.03
N LYS A 35 5.34 -10.29 -16.02
CA LYS A 35 4.27 -10.01 -15.06
C LYS A 35 4.71 -8.84 -14.20
N ILE A 36 3.86 -7.83 -14.04
CA ILE A 36 4.14 -6.62 -13.26
C ILE A 36 2.88 -6.17 -12.54
N GLY A 37 3.02 -5.71 -11.31
CA GLY A 37 1.93 -5.22 -10.48
C GLY A 37 2.41 -4.20 -9.45
N HIS A 38 1.47 -3.63 -8.69
CA HIS A 38 1.74 -2.73 -7.57
C HIS A 38 1.07 -3.26 -6.30
N THR A 39 1.52 -2.84 -5.12
CA THR A 39 1.05 -3.33 -3.82
C THR A 39 -0.12 -2.55 -3.21
N GLY A 40 -0.55 -1.47 -3.84
CA GLY A 40 -1.67 -0.66 -3.33
C GLY A 40 -2.01 0.51 -4.23
N THR A 41 -3.27 0.60 -4.62
CA THR A 41 -3.76 1.66 -5.51
C THR A 41 -3.64 3.04 -4.86
N LEU A 42 -3.17 4.00 -5.63
CA LEU A 42 -3.31 5.44 -5.41
C LEU A 42 -4.32 5.99 -6.41
N ASP A 43 -5.21 6.87 -5.95
CA ASP A 43 -6.15 7.56 -6.81
C ASP A 43 -5.43 8.45 -7.83
N PRO A 44 -6.05 8.85 -8.95
CA PRO A 44 -5.38 9.60 -10.01
C PRO A 44 -4.72 10.90 -9.53
N MET A 45 -5.37 11.66 -8.66
CA MET A 45 -4.85 12.90 -8.11
C MET A 45 -3.73 12.69 -7.07
N CYS A 46 -3.67 11.50 -6.45
CA CYS A 46 -2.72 11.19 -5.39
C CYS A 46 -1.30 10.95 -5.94
N THR A 47 -0.29 11.27 -5.13
CA THR A 47 1.13 11.11 -5.45
C THR A 47 1.86 10.21 -4.45
N GLY A 48 3.12 9.90 -4.73
CA GLY A 48 4.02 9.28 -3.75
C GLY A 48 4.27 7.80 -3.94
N VAL A 49 4.67 7.15 -2.89
CA VAL A 49 5.20 5.78 -2.82
C VAL A 49 4.28 4.76 -3.46
N LEU A 50 4.72 4.17 -4.56
CA LEU A 50 4.02 3.10 -5.27
C LEU A 50 5.00 1.94 -5.53
N PRO A 51 5.08 0.94 -4.63
CA PRO A 51 5.94 -0.22 -4.84
C PRO A 51 5.45 -1.05 -6.02
N ILE A 52 6.40 -1.41 -6.88
CA ILE A 52 6.22 -2.21 -8.09
C ILE A 52 6.94 -3.53 -7.92
N LEU A 53 6.26 -4.62 -8.25
CA LEU A 53 6.80 -5.96 -8.22
C LEU A 53 6.68 -6.60 -9.59
N THR A 54 7.68 -7.39 -9.96
CA THR A 54 7.70 -8.09 -11.25
C THR A 54 7.85 -9.60 -11.08
N GLY A 55 7.51 -10.35 -12.11
CA GLY A 55 7.65 -11.80 -12.15
C GLY A 55 7.00 -12.52 -10.97
N ASN A 56 7.77 -13.41 -10.34
CA ASN A 56 7.30 -14.17 -9.17
C ASN A 56 7.12 -13.30 -7.92
N ASP A 57 7.85 -12.18 -7.81
CA ASP A 57 7.76 -11.26 -6.67
C ASP A 57 6.39 -10.57 -6.58
N THR A 58 5.59 -10.56 -7.67
CA THR A 58 4.20 -10.09 -7.62
C THR A 58 3.33 -10.82 -6.59
N LYS A 59 3.72 -12.02 -6.18
CA LYS A 59 3.04 -12.81 -5.14
C LYS A 59 3.35 -12.31 -3.72
N LEU A 60 4.41 -11.50 -3.56
CA LEU A 60 4.79 -10.91 -2.27
C LEU A 60 3.86 -9.76 -1.85
N SER A 61 3.04 -9.23 -2.75
CA SER A 61 2.20 -8.05 -2.47
C SER A 61 1.31 -8.21 -1.22
N ASP A 62 0.86 -9.41 -0.92
CA ASP A 62 0.01 -9.70 0.23
C ASP A 62 0.81 -10.07 1.50
N LEU A 63 2.13 -10.32 1.35
CA LEU A 63 3.05 -10.71 2.41
C LEU A 63 3.85 -9.53 2.95
N LEU A 64 3.98 -8.45 2.17
CA LEU A 64 4.60 -7.21 2.62
C LEU A 64 3.76 -6.55 3.71
N ASP A 65 4.41 -5.80 4.59
CA ASP A 65 3.74 -4.96 5.57
C ASP A 65 2.65 -4.11 4.90
N GLY A 66 1.48 -4.06 5.51
CA GLY A 66 0.32 -3.39 4.93
C GLY A 66 0.17 -1.92 5.31
N ASP A 67 0.94 -1.43 6.28
CA ASP A 67 0.78 -0.10 6.84
C ASP A 67 1.23 1.00 5.88
N LYS A 68 0.62 2.15 6.04
CA LYS A 68 0.80 3.30 5.14
C LYS A 68 0.82 4.60 5.92
N GLU A 69 1.60 5.55 5.43
CA GLU A 69 1.61 6.93 5.91
C GLU A 69 1.33 7.88 4.75
N TYR A 70 0.59 8.92 5.06
CA TYR A 70 0.21 9.95 4.09
C TYR A 70 0.38 11.34 4.69
N VAL A 71 0.74 12.29 3.83
CA VAL A 71 0.47 13.72 4.04
C VAL A 71 -0.76 14.07 3.19
N ALA A 72 -1.78 14.58 3.82
CA ALA A 72 -3.07 14.90 3.21
C ALA A 72 -3.44 16.36 3.48
N SER A 73 -4.25 16.93 2.59
CA SER A 73 -4.92 18.20 2.83
C SER A 73 -6.42 18.02 2.69
N MET A 74 -7.17 18.75 3.51
CA MET A 74 -8.62 18.80 3.50
C MET A 74 -9.12 20.22 3.47
N LYS A 75 -10.19 20.45 2.73
CA LYS A 75 -10.96 21.70 2.72
C LYS A 75 -12.26 21.49 3.47
N LEU A 76 -12.48 22.31 4.49
CA LEU A 76 -13.75 22.34 5.23
C LEU A 76 -14.83 23.06 4.43
N GLY A 77 -16.09 22.75 4.73
CA GLY A 77 -17.24 23.40 4.14
C GLY A 77 -17.67 22.88 2.77
N VAL A 78 -16.98 21.87 2.21
CA VAL A 78 -17.29 21.32 0.88
C VAL A 78 -17.49 19.82 0.96
N LEU A 79 -18.63 19.32 0.47
CA LEU A 79 -18.92 17.90 0.32
C LEU A 79 -18.98 17.54 -1.16
N THR A 80 -18.34 16.45 -1.55
CA THR A 80 -18.34 15.96 -2.93
C THR A 80 -18.73 14.48 -3.01
N ASP A 81 -19.21 14.04 -4.15
CA ASP A 81 -19.61 12.65 -4.39
C ASP A 81 -18.45 11.67 -4.33
N THR A 82 -17.22 12.13 -4.62
CA THR A 82 -15.98 11.33 -4.54
C THR A 82 -15.25 11.45 -3.21
N GLN A 83 -15.68 12.37 -2.32
CA GLN A 83 -14.99 12.75 -1.09
C GLN A 83 -13.62 13.41 -1.33
N ASP A 84 -13.34 13.85 -2.56
CA ASP A 84 -12.17 14.63 -2.94
C ASP A 84 -12.56 15.80 -3.86
N ILE A 85 -11.67 16.76 -4.04
CA ILE A 85 -11.93 18.00 -4.78
C ILE A 85 -12.21 17.80 -6.28
N THR A 86 -11.97 16.60 -6.83
CA THR A 86 -12.22 16.29 -8.25
C THR A 86 -13.66 15.84 -8.51
N GLY A 87 -14.42 15.60 -7.44
CA GLY A 87 -15.83 15.20 -7.53
C GLY A 87 -16.78 16.35 -7.79
N THR A 88 -18.05 16.00 -8.00
CA THR A 88 -19.14 16.95 -8.09
C THR A 88 -19.48 17.45 -6.69
N VAL A 89 -19.54 18.78 -6.51
CA VAL A 89 -19.97 19.38 -5.23
C VAL A 89 -21.45 19.01 -5.00
N LEU A 90 -21.71 18.38 -3.87
CA LEU A 90 -23.05 18.00 -3.42
C LEU A 90 -23.65 19.06 -2.49
N GLU A 91 -22.82 19.64 -1.64
CA GLU A 91 -23.23 20.61 -0.64
C GLU A 91 -22.05 21.50 -0.25
N GLU A 92 -22.35 22.77 0.04
CA GLU A 92 -21.43 23.71 0.67
C GLU A 92 -22.05 24.16 1.99
N ARG A 93 -21.25 24.15 3.08
CA ARG A 93 -21.64 24.55 4.42
C ARG A 93 -20.67 25.59 4.97
N ALA A 94 -21.14 26.50 5.77
CA ALA A 94 -20.26 27.45 6.44
C ALA A 94 -19.31 26.71 7.39
N ALA A 95 -18.04 27.09 7.34
CA ALA A 95 -16.99 26.60 8.24
C ALA A 95 -16.53 27.71 9.22
N ASP A 96 -17.31 28.77 9.34
CA ASP A 96 -17.02 29.92 10.17
C ASP A 96 -16.96 29.51 11.65
N GLY A 97 -15.95 29.99 12.36
CA GLY A 97 -15.76 29.71 13.78
C GLY A 97 -15.02 28.42 14.09
N ILE A 98 -14.67 27.59 13.10
CA ILE A 98 -13.81 26.42 13.29
C ILE A 98 -12.37 26.88 13.29
N CYS A 99 -11.67 26.67 14.40
CA CYS A 99 -10.27 27.03 14.54
C CYS A 99 -9.33 25.81 14.39
N GLU A 100 -8.04 26.05 14.29
CA GLU A 100 -7.03 24.98 14.20
C GLU A 100 -7.11 23.99 15.38
N ALA A 101 -7.46 24.45 16.57
CA ALA A 101 -7.59 23.59 17.75
C ALA A 101 -8.72 22.57 17.58
N ASP A 102 -9.85 22.99 16.98
CA ASP A 102 -10.99 22.11 16.71
C ASP A 102 -10.61 21.04 15.67
N VAL A 103 -9.93 21.45 14.60
CA VAL A 103 -9.45 20.55 13.55
C VAL A 103 -8.45 19.54 14.12
N ARG A 104 -7.51 20.00 14.93
CA ARG A 104 -6.52 19.14 15.61
C ARG A 104 -7.21 18.12 16.52
N ALA A 105 -8.17 18.56 17.33
CA ALA A 105 -8.94 17.70 18.23
C ALA A 105 -9.77 16.67 17.44
N ALA A 106 -10.42 17.10 16.38
CA ALA A 106 -11.18 16.21 15.51
C ALA A 106 -10.29 15.14 14.89
N LEU A 107 -9.15 15.51 14.28
CA LEU A 107 -8.19 14.55 13.72
C LEU A 107 -7.70 13.54 14.76
N ALA A 108 -7.31 14.00 15.96
CA ALA A 108 -6.83 13.15 17.04
C ALA A 108 -7.89 12.16 17.51
N SER A 109 -9.17 12.52 17.49
CA SER A 109 -10.29 11.64 17.85
C SER A 109 -10.45 10.45 16.89
N PHE A 110 -9.85 10.50 15.72
CA PHE A 110 -9.87 9.42 14.74
C PHE A 110 -8.78 8.36 14.96
N CYS A 111 -7.86 8.53 15.88
CA CYS A 111 -6.87 7.51 16.24
C CYS A 111 -7.53 6.28 16.89
N GLY A 112 -6.92 5.11 16.68
CA GLY A 112 -7.37 3.82 17.20
C GLY A 112 -8.14 2.96 16.17
N ASP A 113 -8.73 1.87 16.67
CA ASP A 113 -9.51 0.94 15.85
C ASP A 113 -10.89 1.52 15.51
N ARG A 114 -11.27 1.39 14.25
CA ARG A 114 -12.52 1.93 13.73
C ARG A 114 -13.16 1.02 12.69
N GLU A 115 -14.45 1.17 12.50
CA GLU A 115 -15.14 0.67 11.33
C GLU A 115 -15.31 1.79 10.29
N GLN A 116 -14.87 1.52 9.07
CA GLN A 116 -14.98 2.47 7.96
C GLN A 116 -15.85 1.88 6.86
N LEU A 117 -16.80 2.67 6.36
CA LEU A 117 -17.56 2.34 5.17
C LEU A 117 -16.77 2.78 3.93
N PRO A 118 -16.32 1.85 3.06
CA PRO A 118 -15.58 2.20 1.85
C PRO A 118 -16.37 3.15 0.96
N PRO A 119 -15.75 4.16 0.31
CA PRO A 119 -16.47 5.06 -0.58
C PRO A 119 -16.93 4.32 -1.84
N MET A 120 -17.97 4.85 -2.52
CA MET A 120 -18.45 4.29 -3.79
C MET A 120 -17.35 4.33 -4.87
N TYR A 121 -16.55 5.38 -4.88
CA TYR A 121 -15.40 5.50 -5.78
C TYR A 121 -14.18 4.71 -5.24
N SER A 122 -14.30 3.38 -5.19
CA SER A 122 -13.24 2.48 -4.73
C SER A 122 -13.10 1.23 -5.59
N SER A 123 -11.98 0.51 -5.44
CA SER A 123 -11.70 -0.75 -6.13
C SER A 123 -12.32 -1.98 -5.44
N VAL A 124 -13.07 -1.80 -4.38
CA VAL A 124 -13.81 -2.88 -3.70
C VAL A 124 -14.81 -3.49 -4.67
N LYS A 125 -14.93 -4.82 -4.65
CA LYS A 125 -15.89 -5.55 -5.51
C LYS A 125 -17.14 -5.92 -4.73
N VAL A 126 -18.30 -5.67 -5.34
CA VAL A 126 -19.61 -6.13 -4.88
C VAL A 126 -20.30 -6.82 -6.06
N GLY A 127 -20.73 -8.06 -5.90
CA GLY A 127 -21.35 -8.82 -6.99
C GLY A 127 -20.44 -8.98 -8.24
N GLY A 128 -19.11 -9.01 -8.06
CA GLY A 128 -18.14 -9.18 -9.14
C GLY A 128 -17.73 -7.88 -9.85
N LYS A 129 -18.48 -6.77 -9.71
CA LYS A 129 -18.16 -5.45 -10.24
C LYS A 129 -17.45 -4.58 -9.20
N LYS A 130 -16.54 -3.71 -9.64
CA LYS A 130 -15.90 -2.74 -8.75
C LYS A 130 -16.87 -1.58 -8.42
N LEU A 131 -16.83 -1.08 -7.18
CA LEU A 131 -17.73 -0.01 -6.74
C LEU A 131 -17.62 1.24 -7.62
N TYR A 132 -16.41 1.64 -8.05
CA TYR A 132 -16.26 2.81 -8.92
C TYR A 132 -16.93 2.63 -10.31
N GLU A 133 -17.08 1.41 -10.80
CA GLU A 133 -17.80 1.11 -12.06
C GLU A 133 -19.29 1.37 -11.86
N LEU A 134 -19.85 0.91 -10.73
CA LEU A 134 -21.24 1.15 -10.36
C LEU A 134 -21.52 2.64 -10.09
N ALA A 135 -20.59 3.34 -9.41
CA ALA A 135 -20.70 4.77 -9.15
C ALA A 135 -20.77 5.58 -10.45
N ARG A 136 -19.96 5.25 -11.45
CA ARG A 136 -20.02 5.88 -12.78
C ARG A 136 -21.31 5.61 -13.56
N GLU A 137 -21.98 4.49 -13.25
CA GLU A 137 -23.32 4.17 -13.77
C GLU A 137 -24.43 4.89 -12.96
N GLY A 138 -24.08 5.76 -11.99
CA GLY A 138 -25.04 6.45 -11.11
C GLY A 138 -25.70 5.52 -10.07
N LYS A 139 -25.14 4.33 -9.85
CA LYS A 139 -25.70 3.34 -8.92
C LYS A 139 -25.01 3.39 -7.58
N THR A 140 -25.79 3.51 -6.51
CA THR A 140 -25.33 3.30 -5.14
C THR A 140 -25.75 1.90 -4.68
N VAL A 141 -24.83 1.17 -4.07
CA VAL A 141 -25.06 -0.18 -3.55
C VAL A 141 -24.71 -0.26 -2.07
N GLU A 142 -25.31 -1.19 -1.37
CA GLU A 142 -24.96 -1.48 0.01
C GLU A 142 -23.50 -1.96 0.09
N ARG A 143 -22.77 -1.42 1.06
CA ARG A 143 -21.36 -1.72 1.30
C ARG A 143 -21.19 -2.23 2.72
N LYS A 144 -20.29 -3.17 2.92
CA LYS A 144 -19.92 -3.65 4.25
C LYS A 144 -18.82 -2.76 4.82
N THR A 145 -18.96 -2.40 6.09
CA THR A 145 -17.88 -1.75 6.84
C THR A 145 -16.66 -2.68 6.93
N ARG A 146 -15.52 -2.10 7.14
CA ARG A 146 -14.26 -2.82 7.38
C ARG A 146 -13.55 -2.24 8.59
N LYS A 147 -12.90 -3.10 9.34
CA LYS A 147 -12.03 -2.66 10.42
C LYS A 147 -10.79 -2.02 9.84
N ILE A 148 -10.44 -0.86 10.36
CA ILE A 148 -9.20 -0.12 10.08
C ILE A 148 -8.62 0.34 11.41
N THR A 149 -7.33 0.62 11.41
CA THR A 149 -6.64 1.27 12.54
C THR A 149 -5.97 2.53 12.03
N VAL A 150 -6.23 3.65 12.68
CA VAL A 150 -5.44 4.88 12.53
C VAL A 150 -4.46 4.89 13.68
N TYR A 151 -3.17 4.76 13.36
CA TYR A 151 -2.11 4.67 14.39
C TYR A 151 -1.80 6.03 14.97
N GLU A 152 -1.72 7.04 14.10
CA GLU A 152 -1.32 8.40 14.48
C GLU A 152 -1.88 9.42 13.50
N THR A 153 -2.18 10.61 14.01
CA THR A 153 -2.47 11.82 13.23
C THR A 153 -1.62 12.97 13.75
N GLU A 154 -0.98 13.70 12.84
CA GLU A 154 -0.21 14.90 13.15
C GLU A 154 -0.78 16.08 12.35
N PHE A 155 -1.26 17.10 13.04
CA PHE A 155 -1.70 18.34 12.40
C PHE A 155 -0.47 19.16 11.97
N LEU A 156 -0.37 19.47 10.67
CA LEU A 156 0.76 20.19 10.10
C LEU A 156 0.53 21.70 9.95
N GLY A 157 -0.73 22.14 9.96
CA GLY A 157 -1.07 23.56 9.91
C GLY A 157 -2.16 23.88 8.89
N GLN A 158 -2.63 25.12 8.94
CA GLN A 158 -3.50 25.71 7.94
C GLN A 158 -2.65 26.14 6.72
N ILE A 159 -3.09 25.77 5.51
CA ILE A 159 -2.38 26.04 4.26
C ILE A 159 -3.10 27.06 3.38
N ALA A 160 -4.41 27.21 3.57
CA ALA A 160 -5.25 28.24 2.92
C ALA A 160 -6.50 28.48 3.79
N GLU A 161 -7.36 29.39 3.39
CA GLU A 161 -8.64 29.61 4.06
C GLU A 161 -9.47 28.32 4.09
N SER A 162 -9.86 27.89 5.30
CA SER A 162 -10.59 26.64 5.56
C SER A 162 -9.90 25.38 5.01
N GLU A 163 -8.59 25.44 4.71
CA GLU A 163 -7.83 24.32 4.20
C GLU A 163 -6.65 23.99 5.13
N TYR A 164 -6.56 22.71 5.52
CA TYR A 164 -5.64 22.21 6.53
C TYR A 164 -4.86 21.01 6.06
N SER A 165 -3.58 20.94 6.46
CA SER A 165 -2.70 19.80 6.16
C SER A 165 -2.43 18.99 7.42
N PHE A 166 -2.32 17.67 7.24
CA PHE A 166 -2.01 16.73 8.32
C PHE A 166 -1.28 15.49 7.78
N ARG A 167 -0.53 14.84 8.67
CA ARG A 167 0.03 13.51 8.43
C ARG A 167 -0.85 12.47 9.12
N ILE A 168 -0.99 11.30 8.49
CA ILE A 168 -1.75 10.18 9.05
C ILE A 168 -1.05 8.86 8.74
N SER A 169 -0.86 8.02 9.76
CA SER A 169 -0.44 6.63 9.61
C SER A 169 -1.59 5.68 9.92
N CYS A 170 -1.76 4.65 9.10
CA CYS A 170 -2.93 3.77 9.18
C CYS A 170 -2.69 2.38 8.58
N SER A 171 -3.54 1.44 8.98
CA SER A 171 -3.56 0.08 8.47
C SER A 171 -3.97 0.02 6.98
N LYS A 172 -3.65 -1.10 6.33
CA LYS A 172 -4.07 -1.36 4.95
C LYS A 172 -5.58 -1.27 4.78
N GLY A 173 -6.01 -0.75 3.62
CA GLY A 173 -7.42 -0.67 3.27
C GLY A 173 -8.14 0.58 3.81
N THR A 174 -7.45 1.45 4.56
CA THR A 174 -7.98 2.74 5.00
C THR A 174 -8.13 3.69 3.81
N TYR A 175 -9.28 4.33 3.71
CA TYR A 175 -9.58 5.40 2.76
C TYR A 175 -9.44 6.75 3.44
N ILE A 176 -8.39 7.49 3.11
CA ILE A 176 -8.11 8.81 3.70
C ILE A 176 -9.22 9.81 3.32
N ARG A 177 -9.79 9.71 2.12
CA ARG A 177 -10.95 10.51 1.69
C ARG A 177 -12.13 10.36 2.65
N THR A 178 -12.42 9.13 3.07
CA THR A 178 -13.51 8.87 4.02
C THR A 178 -13.16 9.40 5.42
N ILE A 179 -11.89 9.26 5.88
CA ILE A 179 -11.46 9.88 7.15
C ILE A 179 -11.71 11.40 7.11
N ILE A 180 -11.32 12.07 6.03
CA ILE A 180 -11.51 13.51 5.86
C ILE A 180 -13.00 13.89 5.86
N ASN A 181 -13.80 13.16 5.09
CA ASN A 181 -15.25 13.36 5.08
C ASN A 181 -15.86 13.22 6.49
N ASP A 182 -15.48 12.18 7.23
CA ASP A 182 -16.01 11.91 8.57
C ASP A 182 -15.50 12.94 9.60
N VAL A 183 -14.25 13.45 9.45
CA VAL A 183 -13.75 14.59 10.25
C VAL A 183 -14.59 15.83 9.99
N GLY A 184 -14.90 16.14 8.72
CA GLY A 184 -15.75 17.27 8.35
C GLY A 184 -17.16 17.16 8.92
N GLU A 185 -17.74 15.97 8.88
CA GLU A 185 -19.05 15.70 9.50
C GLU A 185 -19.00 15.85 11.04
N ALA A 186 -17.93 15.39 11.70
CA ALA A 186 -17.73 15.56 13.14
C ALA A 186 -17.61 17.03 13.55
N LEU A 187 -17.04 17.87 12.67
CA LEU A 187 -16.95 19.32 12.83
C LEU A 187 -18.28 20.05 12.46
N GLY A 188 -19.24 19.34 11.86
CA GLY A 188 -20.55 19.87 11.47
C GLY A 188 -20.58 20.64 10.16
N CYS A 189 -19.44 20.88 9.53
CA CYS A 189 -19.32 21.66 8.28
C CYS A 189 -19.12 20.82 7.02
N GLY A 190 -18.78 19.53 7.15
CA GLY A 190 -18.33 18.71 6.03
C GLY A 190 -16.90 19.05 5.59
N ALA A 191 -16.28 18.13 4.85
CA ALA A 191 -14.97 18.34 4.26
C ALA A 191 -14.74 17.42 3.04
N CYS A 192 -13.82 17.82 2.16
CA CYS A 192 -13.30 16.98 1.10
C CYS A 192 -11.77 17.02 1.05
N MET A 193 -11.16 15.96 0.52
CA MET A 193 -9.72 15.87 0.33
C MET A 193 -9.28 16.75 -0.84
N THR A 194 -8.28 17.63 -0.63
CA THR A 194 -7.71 18.47 -1.68
C THR A 194 -6.40 17.94 -2.22
N SER A 195 -5.60 17.26 -1.39
CA SER A 195 -4.38 16.58 -1.82
C SER A 195 -4.10 15.33 -0.99
N LEU A 196 -3.34 14.39 -1.59
CA LEU A 196 -2.86 13.20 -0.89
C LEU A 196 -1.51 12.77 -1.46
N ARG A 197 -0.50 12.71 -0.60
CA ARG A 197 0.82 12.17 -0.91
C ARG A 197 1.11 10.99 0.02
N ARG A 198 1.29 9.80 -0.53
CA ARG A 198 1.71 8.65 0.25
C ARG A 198 3.20 8.70 0.50
N THR A 199 3.62 8.87 1.75
CA THR A 199 5.02 8.98 2.18
C THR A 199 5.62 7.64 2.54
N LYS A 200 4.78 6.68 3.06
CA LYS A 200 5.23 5.30 3.32
C LYS A 200 4.20 4.28 2.87
N ALA A 201 4.67 3.15 2.38
CA ALA A 201 3.84 1.98 2.07
C ALA A 201 4.67 0.70 2.03
N ASN A 202 4.17 -0.36 2.68
CA ASN A 202 4.74 -1.70 2.58
C ASN A 202 6.22 -1.78 3.02
N GLY A 203 6.61 -1.02 4.04
CA GLY A 203 7.98 -0.93 4.53
C GLY A 203 8.91 -0.03 3.70
N PHE A 204 8.41 0.62 2.63
CA PHE A 204 9.17 1.57 1.82
C PHE A 204 8.82 3.00 2.21
N ASP A 205 9.82 3.88 2.19
CA ASP A 205 9.69 5.32 2.41
C ASP A 205 9.76 6.09 1.08
N ILE A 206 9.33 7.35 1.08
CA ILE A 206 9.41 8.23 -0.09
C ILE A 206 10.85 8.48 -0.56
N SER A 207 11.83 8.36 0.32
CA SER A 207 13.26 8.43 -0.01
C SER A 207 13.74 7.25 -0.85
N ASP A 208 13.03 6.12 -0.84
CA ASP A 208 13.29 4.96 -1.69
C ASP A 208 12.69 5.12 -3.09
N ALA A 209 11.79 6.07 -3.27
CA ALA A 209 11.01 6.21 -4.47
C ALA A 209 11.74 7.03 -5.54
N VAL A 210 11.64 6.55 -6.78
CA VAL A 210 12.22 7.21 -7.95
C VAL A 210 11.08 7.77 -8.82
N PRO A 211 11.19 9.00 -9.36
CA PRO A 211 10.21 9.53 -10.30
C PRO A 211 9.98 8.58 -11.47
N LEU A 212 8.71 8.48 -11.90
CA LEU A 212 8.31 7.53 -12.96
C LEU A 212 9.15 7.69 -14.24
N GLU A 213 9.40 8.93 -14.67
CA GLU A 213 10.18 9.23 -15.87
C GLU A 213 11.63 8.74 -15.75
N THR A 214 12.23 8.90 -14.57
CA THR A 214 13.59 8.40 -14.28
C THR A 214 13.63 6.88 -14.31
N ALA A 215 12.64 6.21 -13.70
CA ALA A 215 12.54 4.75 -13.73
C ALA A 215 12.36 4.21 -15.16
N GLU A 216 11.56 4.89 -16.00
CA GLU A 216 11.41 4.55 -17.41
C GLU A 216 12.72 4.70 -18.20
N SER A 217 13.50 5.77 -17.95
CA SER A 217 14.81 5.96 -18.56
C SER A 217 15.76 4.82 -18.19
N TYR A 218 15.83 4.49 -16.89
CA TYR A 218 16.67 3.40 -16.41
C TYR A 218 16.26 2.04 -16.99
N ALA A 219 14.96 1.82 -17.17
CA ALA A 219 14.46 0.60 -17.82
C ALA A 219 14.92 0.51 -19.29
N ARG A 220 14.78 1.59 -20.07
CA ARG A 220 15.20 1.65 -21.49
C ARG A 220 16.70 1.52 -21.66
N GLU A 221 17.49 2.03 -20.71
CA GLU A 221 18.95 1.98 -20.72
C GLU A 221 19.50 0.66 -20.13
N GLY A 222 18.64 -0.27 -19.70
CA GLY A 222 19.07 -1.53 -19.09
C GLY A 222 19.62 -1.38 -17.66
N ARG A 223 19.42 -0.23 -17.02
CA ARG A 223 19.93 0.11 -15.68
C ARG A 223 18.90 -0.03 -14.57
N ILE A 224 17.72 -0.59 -14.84
CA ILE A 224 16.62 -0.68 -13.86
C ILE A 224 17.03 -1.34 -12.53
N LEU A 225 17.96 -2.29 -12.57
CA LEU A 225 18.45 -2.99 -11.39
C LEU A 225 19.13 -2.05 -10.37
N SER A 226 19.61 -0.86 -10.79
CA SER A 226 20.23 0.10 -9.89
C SER A 226 19.26 0.75 -8.88
N ILE A 227 17.96 0.64 -9.10
CA ILE A 227 16.91 1.14 -8.23
C ILE A 227 16.07 0.01 -7.62
N CYS A 228 16.44 -1.23 -7.86
CA CYS A 228 15.75 -2.40 -7.32
C CYS A 228 16.30 -2.78 -5.95
N ARG A 229 15.41 -3.30 -5.11
CA ARG A 229 15.74 -3.99 -3.86
C ARG A 229 15.61 -5.49 -4.04
N GLU A 230 16.41 -6.23 -3.31
CA GLU A 230 16.24 -7.68 -3.21
C GLU A 230 15.00 -8.01 -2.35
N SER A 231 14.27 -9.04 -2.74
CA SER A 231 13.06 -9.44 -2.01
C SER A 231 13.35 -9.85 -0.57
N GLU A 232 14.55 -10.33 -0.27
CA GLU A 232 15.02 -10.68 1.06
C GLU A 232 15.03 -9.48 2.01
N GLU A 233 15.53 -8.32 1.55
CA GLU A 233 15.65 -7.08 2.32
C GLU A 233 14.28 -6.59 2.84
N CYS A 234 13.22 -6.85 2.08
CA CYS A 234 11.86 -6.45 2.47
C CYS A 234 11.35 -7.21 3.71
N PHE A 235 12.02 -8.28 4.11
CA PHE A 235 11.60 -9.18 5.19
C PHE A 235 12.65 -9.36 6.29
N GLU A 236 13.64 -8.48 6.39
CA GLU A 236 14.71 -8.57 7.39
C GLU A 236 14.20 -8.55 8.83
N HIS A 237 13.06 -7.95 9.08
CA HIS A 237 12.38 -7.92 10.38
C HIS A 237 11.84 -9.30 10.81
N LEU A 238 11.73 -10.28 9.89
CA LEU A 238 11.29 -11.62 10.21
C LEU A 238 12.44 -12.48 10.73
N GLY A 239 12.12 -13.43 11.59
CA GLY A 239 13.02 -14.53 11.96
C GLY A 239 13.43 -15.36 10.73
N TYR A 240 14.34 -16.31 10.94
CA TYR A 240 14.81 -17.18 9.85
C TYR A 240 14.93 -18.63 10.30
N CYS A 241 14.94 -19.53 9.30
CA CYS A 241 15.31 -20.93 9.49
C CYS A 241 16.19 -21.42 8.35
N THR A 242 17.01 -22.44 8.62
CA THR A 242 17.82 -23.13 7.61
C THR A 242 17.17 -24.46 7.28
N VAL A 243 16.89 -24.69 6.00
CA VAL A 243 16.37 -25.96 5.49
C VAL A 243 17.55 -26.88 5.18
N PRO A 244 17.57 -28.13 5.70
CA PRO A 244 18.69 -29.03 5.45
C PRO A 244 18.76 -29.46 3.99
N ASP A 245 19.98 -29.67 3.46
CA ASP A 245 20.19 -29.98 2.04
C ASP A 245 19.44 -31.23 1.59
N ASN A 246 19.36 -32.26 2.42
CA ASN A 246 18.61 -33.48 2.14
C ASN A 246 17.07 -33.26 2.13
N GLY A 247 16.58 -32.11 2.61
CA GLY A 247 15.17 -31.69 2.62
C GLY A 247 14.84 -30.60 1.61
N LYS A 248 15.85 -29.90 1.06
CA LYS A 248 15.73 -28.71 0.23
C LYS A 248 14.82 -28.95 -1.00
N LYS A 249 15.04 -30.00 -1.76
CA LYS A 249 14.23 -30.32 -2.94
C LYS A 249 12.77 -30.60 -2.57
N PHE A 250 12.53 -31.33 -1.48
CA PHE A 250 11.18 -31.61 -0.98
C PHE A 250 10.48 -30.33 -0.51
N TYR A 251 11.17 -29.48 0.23
CA TYR A 251 10.69 -28.17 0.68
C TYR A 251 10.30 -27.26 -0.50
N LEU A 252 11.17 -27.12 -1.49
CA LEU A 252 10.94 -26.26 -2.67
C LEU A 252 9.75 -26.73 -3.52
N ASN A 253 9.43 -28.02 -3.49
CA ASN A 253 8.25 -28.61 -4.12
C ASN A 253 6.98 -28.53 -3.24
N GLY A 254 6.98 -27.71 -2.18
CA GLY A 254 5.83 -27.48 -1.29
C GLY A 254 5.69 -28.49 -0.15
N GLY A 255 6.69 -29.35 0.06
CA GLY A 255 6.74 -30.29 1.19
C GLY A 255 7.01 -29.55 2.51
N THR A 256 6.63 -30.19 3.63
CA THR A 256 6.83 -29.68 4.98
C THR A 256 8.02 -30.35 5.63
N VAL A 257 9.02 -29.58 6.07
CA VAL A 257 10.20 -30.06 6.80
C VAL A 257 9.97 -29.86 8.29
N GLY A 258 10.09 -30.95 9.08
CA GLY A 258 9.89 -30.89 10.54
C GLY A 258 10.86 -29.91 11.21
N VAL A 259 10.38 -29.12 12.18
CA VAL A 259 11.20 -28.14 12.92
C VAL A 259 12.40 -28.81 13.60
N ASN A 260 12.24 -30.04 14.11
CA ASN A 260 13.32 -30.81 14.71
C ASN A 260 14.45 -31.24 13.76
N ARG A 261 14.26 -31.02 12.42
CA ARG A 261 15.25 -31.31 11.37
C ARG A 261 15.98 -30.07 10.88
N LEU A 262 15.59 -28.88 11.34
CA LEU A 262 16.20 -27.64 10.91
C LEU A 262 17.55 -27.43 11.61
N PRO A 263 18.65 -27.21 10.86
CA PRO A 263 19.97 -26.94 11.43
C PRO A 263 19.99 -25.66 12.28
N ARG A 264 19.27 -24.62 11.84
CA ARG A 264 19.18 -23.33 12.53
C ARG A 264 17.75 -22.81 12.44
N ILE A 265 17.29 -22.20 13.55
CA ILE A 265 16.03 -21.47 13.62
C ILE A 265 16.20 -20.30 14.59
N SER A 266 15.77 -19.11 14.21
CA SER A 266 15.82 -17.90 15.02
C SER A 266 14.56 -17.07 14.80
N GLY A 267 13.99 -16.56 15.89
CA GLY A 267 12.74 -15.80 15.90
C GLY A 267 11.54 -16.69 16.24
N ASN A 268 10.45 -16.02 16.65
CA ASN A 268 9.21 -16.67 17.08
C ASN A 268 7.99 -16.12 16.31
N THR A 269 8.19 -15.77 15.04
CA THR A 269 7.12 -15.26 14.16
C THR A 269 6.51 -16.40 13.36
N PRO A 270 5.20 -16.37 13.08
CA PRO A 270 4.55 -17.39 12.26
C PRO A 270 5.14 -17.48 10.85
N MET A 271 5.64 -16.36 10.31
CA MET A 271 6.30 -16.28 9.00
C MET A 271 7.79 -15.99 9.21
N MET A 272 8.65 -16.65 8.46
CA MET A 272 10.10 -16.60 8.58
C MET A 272 10.76 -16.59 7.20
N ARG A 273 12.01 -16.14 7.16
CA ARG A 273 12.89 -16.29 6.00
C ARG A 273 13.49 -17.69 6.01
N ALA A 274 13.51 -18.35 4.87
CA ALA A 274 14.11 -19.68 4.71
C ALA A 274 15.41 -19.61 3.92
N TYR A 275 16.44 -20.28 4.41
CA TYR A 275 17.77 -20.38 3.79
C TYR A 275 18.17 -21.83 3.59
N SER A 276 19.05 -22.11 2.66
CA SER A 276 19.78 -23.37 2.56
C SER A 276 21.00 -23.38 3.51
N GLU A 277 21.68 -24.50 3.64
CA GLU A 277 22.86 -24.62 4.51
C GLU A 277 24.03 -23.75 4.06
N ASP A 278 24.11 -23.40 2.76
CA ASP A 278 25.06 -22.47 2.17
C ASP A 278 24.63 -20.97 2.26
N ASP A 279 23.70 -20.67 3.15
CA ASP A 279 23.12 -19.34 3.36
C ASP A 279 22.43 -18.70 2.13
N THR A 280 22.06 -19.50 1.12
CA THR A 280 21.26 -19.00 -0.01
C THR A 280 19.82 -18.78 0.42
N PHE A 281 19.26 -17.59 0.20
CA PHE A 281 17.86 -17.27 0.47
C PHE A 281 16.93 -18.07 -0.46
N LEU A 282 16.09 -18.91 0.13
CA LEU A 282 15.13 -19.78 -0.57
C LEU A 282 13.76 -19.13 -0.73
N GLY A 283 13.40 -18.18 0.16
CA GLY A 283 12.10 -17.53 0.17
C GLY A 283 11.51 -17.39 1.58
N LEU A 284 10.18 -17.29 1.63
CA LEU A 284 9.43 -17.16 2.87
C LEU A 284 8.72 -18.47 3.20
N CYS A 285 8.70 -18.82 4.49
CA CYS A 285 8.03 -19.99 5.01
C CYS A 285 7.14 -19.65 6.20
N ARG A 286 6.25 -20.58 6.53
CA ARG A 286 5.43 -20.53 7.73
C ARG A 286 5.62 -21.81 8.55
N ILE A 287 5.60 -21.66 9.87
CA ILE A 287 5.57 -22.80 10.78
C ILE A 287 4.11 -23.25 10.88
N GLU A 288 3.82 -24.47 10.45
CA GLU A 288 2.51 -25.09 10.53
C GLU A 288 2.67 -26.56 10.97
N ASN A 289 1.87 -27.00 11.94
CA ASN A 289 1.84 -28.40 12.41
C ASN A 289 3.22 -28.99 12.77
N GLY A 290 4.09 -28.20 13.41
CA GLY A 290 5.42 -28.62 13.82
C GLY A 290 6.44 -28.75 12.70
N GLY A 291 6.18 -28.17 11.52
CA GLY A 291 7.10 -28.11 10.41
C GLY A 291 7.09 -26.76 9.70
N VAL A 292 8.10 -26.51 8.86
CA VAL A 292 8.19 -25.34 7.99
C VAL A 292 7.73 -25.69 6.58
N LYS A 293 6.88 -24.84 6.02
CA LYS A 293 6.36 -24.95 4.66
C LYS A 293 6.56 -23.66 3.90
N ALA A 294 6.97 -23.76 2.64
CA ALA A 294 7.14 -22.59 1.79
C ALA A 294 5.81 -21.87 1.56
N VAL A 295 5.81 -20.55 1.76
CA VAL A 295 4.72 -19.63 1.41
C VAL A 295 5.02 -18.97 0.07
N TRP A 296 6.26 -18.62 -0.14
CA TRP A 296 6.78 -18.08 -1.38
C TRP A 296 8.23 -18.55 -1.56
N SER A 297 8.58 -18.95 -2.76
CA SER A 297 9.94 -19.38 -3.12
C SER A 297 10.55 -18.44 -4.13
N ARG A 298 11.81 -18.08 -3.91
CA ARG A 298 12.60 -17.25 -4.83
C ARG A 298 12.96 -17.98 -6.13
N ILE A 299 12.96 -19.29 -6.13
CA ILE A 299 13.38 -20.19 -7.23
C ILE A 299 12.20 -20.48 -8.16
#